data_9f77d3667dbe90ff5166b1ff655976e4
#
_entry.id   9f77d3667dbe90ff5166b1ff655976e4
#
_cell.length_a   1.000
_cell.length_b   1.000
_cell.length_c   1.000
_cell.angle_alpha   90.00
_cell.angle_beta   90.00
_cell.angle_gamma   90.00
#
_symmetry.space_group_name_H-M   'P 1'
#
loop_
_entity.id
_entity.type
_entity.pdbx_description
1 polymer ?
#
loop_
_entity_poly.entity_id
_entity_poly.type
_entity_poly.pdbx_seq_one_letter_code
_entity_poly.pdbx_strand_id
1 'polypeptide(L)'
;VNRNINKLFLCLFFVLSPVWAQEDVFRHPLTPQTMVTFNAASANLAQNPIIKGNFVQERYMSRLNRSLISSGNFIIAAEQGMVWETLRPFPSTMILGNDFIIQSRPDGRKSVLGAQGNETFTQLSGVISSIFSGQSQRLLENFEVYFLGSVSNWNMGLLPRSSVVASFVMKITMSGDSAIRSIRIFEQNGDVITYTLSNHSYPVALNDHEAAFFSIP
;
A
#
# COMPACT_ATOMS: atom_id res chain seq x y z
N VAL A 1 63.26 37.60 -17.04
CA VAL A 1 62.56 36.94 -15.97
C VAL A 1 61.24 36.38 -16.55
N ASN A 2 61.29 35.09 -16.96
CA ASN A 2 60.14 34.40 -17.52
C ASN A 2 59.26 33.84 -16.37
N ARG A 3 57.98 34.21 -16.35
CA ARG A 3 56.96 33.56 -15.49
C ARG A 3 56.02 32.72 -16.36
N ASN A 4 56.28 31.42 -16.35
CA ASN A 4 55.38 30.42 -16.90
C ASN A 4 54.14 30.30 -15.97
N ILE A 5 52.96 30.63 -16.50
CA ILE A 5 51.66 30.41 -15.85
C ILE A 5 51.11 29.08 -16.39
N ASN A 6 51.24 28.02 -15.60
CA ASN A 6 50.57 26.74 -15.85
C ASN A 6 49.07 26.93 -15.72
N LYS A 7 48.31 26.84 -16.82
CA LYS A 7 46.85 26.75 -16.83
C LYS A 7 46.48 25.31 -16.55
N LEU A 8 46.08 25.06 -15.30
CA LEU A 8 45.46 23.79 -14.89
C LEU A 8 44.03 23.77 -15.44
N PHE A 9 43.79 22.96 -16.47
CA PHE A 9 42.48 22.73 -17.05
C PHE A 9 41.77 21.68 -16.14
N LEU A 10 40.89 22.15 -15.24
CA LEU A 10 40.03 21.29 -14.42
C LEU A 10 38.87 20.82 -15.29
N CYS A 11 38.97 19.61 -15.86
CA CYS A 11 37.86 18.96 -16.54
C CYS A 11 36.85 18.51 -15.49
N LEU A 12 35.76 19.26 -15.33
CA LEU A 12 34.61 18.89 -14.53
C LEU A 12 33.83 17.81 -15.30
N PHE A 13 34.07 16.56 -15.00
CA PHE A 13 33.22 15.44 -15.48
C PHE A 13 31.85 15.53 -14.79
N PHE A 14 30.86 16.10 -15.45
CA PHE A 14 29.46 15.95 -15.09
C PHE A 14 29.06 14.50 -15.37
N VAL A 15 29.06 13.68 -14.33
CA VAL A 15 28.42 12.36 -14.38
C VAL A 15 26.91 12.62 -14.38
N LEU A 16 26.33 12.70 -15.57
CA LEU A 16 24.88 12.63 -15.76
C LEU A 16 24.46 11.21 -15.36
N SER A 17 24.08 11.02 -14.11
CA SER A 17 23.37 9.82 -13.69
C SER A 17 22.07 9.76 -14.49
N PRO A 18 21.80 8.69 -15.25
CA PRO A 18 20.52 8.55 -15.92
C PRO A 18 19.44 8.51 -14.84
N VAL A 19 18.61 9.56 -14.80
CA VAL A 19 17.34 9.52 -14.08
C VAL A 19 16.50 8.52 -14.84
N TRP A 20 16.47 7.28 -14.38
CA TRP A 20 15.54 6.28 -14.88
C TRP A 20 14.14 6.81 -14.54
N ALA A 21 13.49 7.39 -15.54
CA ALA A 21 12.07 7.72 -15.42
C ALA A 21 11.36 6.41 -15.08
N GLN A 22 10.77 6.33 -13.89
CA GLN A 22 9.99 5.16 -13.49
C GLN A 22 8.87 5.02 -14.52
N GLU A 23 8.91 3.91 -15.28
CA GLU A 23 7.95 3.65 -16.33
C GLU A 23 6.53 3.67 -15.74
N ASP A 24 5.63 4.42 -16.37
CA ASP A 24 4.25 4.55 -15.88
C ASP A 24 3.51 3.22 -16.07
N VAL A 25 3.24 2.54 -14.97
CA VAL A 25 2.56 1.23 -14.97
C VAL A 25 1.21 1.27 -15.69
N PHE A 26 0.53 2.42 -15.74
CA PHE A 26 -0.76 2.56 -16.42
C PHE A 26 -0.67 2.51 -17.95
N ARG A 27 0.53 2.40 -18.52
CA ARG A 27 0.74 2.09 -19.94
C ARG A 27 0.78 0.58 -20.22
N HIS A 28 0.68 -0.27 -19.20
CA HIS A 28 0.80 -1.72 -19.27
C HIS A 28 -0.49 -2.41 -18.79
N PRO A 29 -1.60 -2.34 -19.56
CA PRO A 29 -2.82 -3.06 -19.22
C PRO A 29 -2.53 -4.56 -19.17
N LEU A 30 -3.28 -5.30 -18.34
CA LEU A 30 -3.18 -6.74 -18.30
C LEU A 30 -3.53 -7.34 -19.68
N THR A 31 -2.63 -8.18 -20.17
CA THR A 31 -2.80 -8.99 -21.37
C THR A 31 -2.82 -10.48 -21.00
N PRO A 32 -3.25 -11.40 -21.88
CA PRO A 32 -3.15 -12.83 -21.60
C PRO A 32 -1.73 -13.27 -21.21
N GLN A 33 -0.70 -12.64 -21.78
CA GLN A 33 0.71 -12.95 -21.48
C GLN A 33 1.13 -12.47 -20.09
N THR A 34 0.78 -11.24 -19.71
CA THR A 34 1.13 -10.66 -18.41
C THR A 34 0.24 -11.20 -17.29
N MET A 35 -0.95 -11.71 -17.61
CA MET A 35 -1.87 -12.36 -16.66
C MET A 35 -1.21 -13.56 -15.94
N VAL A 36 -0.39 -14.34 -16.63
CA VAL A 36 0.32 -15.48 -16.04
C VAL A 36 1.26 -15.00 -14.91
N THR A 37 2.05 -13.96 -15.20
CA THR A 37 2.99 -13.39 -14.23
C THR A 37 2.25 -12.68 -13.08
N PHE A 38 1.20 -11.94 -13.38
CA PHE A 38 0.33 -11.31 -12.40
C PHE A 38 -0.29 -12.33 -11.43
N ASN A 39 -0.86 -13.43 -11.96
CA ASN A 39 -1.43 -14.49 -11.12
C ASN A 39 -0.36 -15.16 -10.26
N ALA A 40 0.84 -15.40 -10.79
CA ALA A 40 1.95 -15.98 -10.03
C ALA A 40 2.44 -15.03 -8.91
N ALA A 41 2.55 -13.73 -9.18
CA ALA A 41 2.89 -12.73 -8.17
C ALA A 41 1.81 -12.64 -7.08
N SER A 42 0.54 -12.64 -7.47
CA SER A 42 -0.59 -12.65 -6.54
C SER A 42 -0.63 -13.90 -5.67
N ALA A 43 -0.38 -15.09 -6.27
CA ALA A 43 -0.33 -16.34 -5.54
C ALA A 43 0.80 -16.36 -4.49
N ASN A 44 1.96 -15.75 -4.79
CA ASN A 44 3.04 -15.61 -3.81
C ASN A 44 2.63 -14.76 -2.62
N LEU A 45 1.89 -13.66 -2.83
CA LEU A 45 1.37 -12.83 -1.74
C LEU A 45 0.36 -13.60 -0.87
N ALA A 46 -0.42 -14.49 -1.47
CA ALA A 46 -1.44 -15.30 -0.79
C ALA A 46 -0.88 -16.51 0.00
N GLN A 47 0.42 -16.84 -0.13
CA GLN A 47 0.99 -18.03 0.51
C GLN A 47 0.98 -17.98 2.05
N ASN A 48 1.01 -16.79 2.61
CA ASN A 48 1.12 -16.60 4.04
C ASN A 48 -0.22 -16.11 4.60
N PRO A 49 -0.93 -16.93 5.40
CA PRO A 49 -2.23 -16.54 5.95
C PRO A 49 -2.12 -15.41 6.97
N ILE A 50 -0.95 -15.23 7.59
CA ILE A 50 -0.69 -14.14 8.53
C ILE A 50 0.59 -13.42 8.11
N ILE A 51 0.48 -12.11 7.94
CA ILE A 51 1.59 -11.23 7.62
C ILE A 51 1.63 -10.13 8.66
N LYS A 52 2.80 -9.91 9.26
CA LYS A 52 3.04 -8.79 10.18
C LYS A 52 4.21 -7.97 9.66
N GLY A 53 4.23 -6.71 10.03
CA GLY A 53 5.34 -5.83 9.67
C GLY A 53 5.19 -4.43 10.23
N ASN A 54 6.06 -3.56 9.75
CA ASN A 54 6.04 -2.14 10.08
C ASN A 54 5.63 -1.33 8.85
N PHE A 55 5.02 -0.18 9.08
CA PHE A 55 4.75 0.78 8.03
C PHE A 55 5.29 2.17 8.38
N VAL A 56 5.65 2.90 7.33
CA VAL A 56 5.75 4.36 7.32
C VAL A 56 4.72 4.86 6.32
N GLN A 57 3.87 5.77 6.77
CA GLN A 57 2.90 6.46 5.94
C GLN A 57 3.35 7.90 5.77
N GLU A 58 3.41 8.38 4.54
CA GLU A 58 3.51 9.78 4.20
C GLU A 58 2.20 10.22 3.52
N ARG A 59 1.49 11.17 4.12
CA ARG A 59 0.33 11.81 3.51
C ARG A 59 0.72 13.21 3.05
N TYR A 60 0.88 13.38 1.75
CA TYR A 60 1.02 14.68 1.14
C TYR A 60 -0.36 15.32 0.97
N MET A 61 -0.54 16.47 1.59
CA MET A 61 -1.77 17.28 1.53
C MET A 61 -1.58 18.39 0.51
N SER A 62 -2.19 18.25 -0.67
CA SER A 62 -1.98 19.14 -1.82
C SER A 62 -2.35 20.59 -1.52
N ARG A 63 -3.46 20.82 -0.84
CA ARG A 63 -3.95 22.17 -0.46
C ARG A 63 -3.03 22.90 0.50
N LEU A 64 -2.30 22.17 1.34
CA LEU A 64 -1.39 22.72 2.35
C LEU A 64 0.06 22.70 1.89
N ASN A 65 0.35 22.03 0.78
CA ASN A 65 1.70 21.75 0.29
C ASN A 65 2.61 21.22 1.41
N ARG A 66 2.11 20.25 2.18
CA ARG A 66 2.80 19.66 3.33
C ARG A 66 2.58 18.15 3.39
N SER A 67 3.58 17.46 3.93
CA SER A 67 3.48 16.05 4.26
C SER A 67 3.32 15.84 5.76
N LEU A 68 2.46 14.89 6.13
CA LEU A 68 2.36 14.33 7.47
C LEU A 68 2.93 12.92 7.43
N ILE A 69 3.88 12.63 8.32
CA ILE A 69 4.48 11.31 8.44
C ILE A 69 3.93 10.63 9.67
N SER A 70 3.49 9.39 9.52
CA SER A 70 3.12 8.50 10.62
C SER A 70 3.77 7.14 10.43
N SER A 71 3.90 6.39 11.52
CA SER A 71 4.51 5.06 11.48
C SER A 71 3.92 4.15 12.53
N GLY A 72 4.01 2.85 12.29
CA GLY A 72 3.47 1.86 13.20
C GLY A 72 3.63 0.44 12.69
N ASN A 73 2.75 -0.42 13.18
CA ASN A 73 2.74 -1.85 12.89
C ASN A 73 1.48 -2.24 12.14
N PHE A 74 1.54 -3.33 11.40
CA PHE A 74 0.35 -3.94 10.82
C PHE A 74 0.32 -5.46 11.03
N ILE A 75 -0.87 -5.99 11.08
CA ILE A 75 -1.17 -7.41 11.04
C ILE A 75 -2.24 -7.60 9.95
N ILE A 76 -1.99 -8.53 9.04
CA ILE A 76 -2.96 -8.99 8.06
C ILE A 76 -3.16 -10.47 8.33
N ALA A 77 -4.40 -10.86 8.62
CA ALA A 77 -4.81 -12.23 8.83
C ALA A 77 -5.92 -12.54 7.81
N ALA A 78 -5.62 -13.39 6.82
CA ALA A 78 -6.45 -13.59 5.62
C ALA A 78 -7.92 -13.94 5.94
N GLU A 79 -8.17 -14.68 7.02
CA GLU A 79 -9.50 -15.10 7.44
C GLU A 79 -10.17 -14.17 8.47
N GLN A 80 -9.41 -13.31 9.15
CA GLN A 80 -9.89 -12.50 10.26
C GLN A 80 -9.97 -11.02 9.92
N GLY A 81 -9.06 -10.53 9.05
CA GLY A 81 -9.03 -9.14 8.66
C GLY A 81 -7.65 -8.49 8.83
N MET A 82 -7.65 -7.22 9.23
CA MET A 82 -6.43 -6.41 9.33
C MET A 82 -6.44 -5.57 10.60
N VAL A 83 -5.27 -5.45 11.23
CA VAL A 83 -4.97 -4.46 12.28
C VAL A 83 -3.94 -3.50 11.77
N TRP A 84 -4.22 -2.21 11.90
CA TRP A 84 -3.34 -1.12 11.54
C TRP A 84 -3.11 -0.25 12.75
N GLU A 85 -1.95 -0.38 13.40
CA GLU A 85 -1.61 0.30 14.63
C GLU A 85 -0.63 1.43 14.36
N THR A 86 -1.10 2.66 14.37
CA THR A 86 -0.25 3.85 14.31
C THR A 86 0.34 4.10 15.69
N LEU A 87 1.67 4.20 15.76
CA LEU A 87 2.41 4.48 16.99
C LEU A 87 2.85 5.94 17.07
N ARG A 88 3.12 6.57 15.93
CA ARG A 88 3.62 7.96 15.84
C ARG A 88 2.94 8.70 14.70
N PRO A 89 2.75 10.05 14.81
CA PRO A 89 2.96 10.89 15.98
C PRO A 89 1.86 10.71 17.04
N PHE A 90 0.64 10.28 16.63
CA PHE A 90 -0.53 10.10 17.50
C PHE A 90 -0.97 8.64 17.47
N PRO A 91 -0.86 7.93 18.60
CA PRO A 91 -1.28 6.53 18.66
C PRO A 91 -2.76 6.36 18.27
N SER A 92 -3.03 5.41 17.41
CA SER A 92 -4.39 5.01 17.05
C SER A 92 -4.37 3.60 16.48
N THR A 93 -5.48 2.88 16.64
CA THR A 93 -5.61 1.53 16.08
C THR A 93 -6.84 1.48 15.22
N MET A 94 -6.68 0.97 14.00
CA MET A 94 -7.78 0.60 13.12
C MET A 94 -7.79 -0.92 12.98
N ILE A 95 -8.95 -1.51 13.22
CA ILE A 95 -9.20 -2.94 13.02
C ILE A 95 -10.26 -3.06 11.95
N LEU A 96 -9.94 -3.76 10.88
CA LEU A 96 -10.88 -4.17 9.85
C LEU A 96 -11.13 -5.67 10.04
N GLY A 97 -12.27 -6.01 10.61
CA GLY A 97 -12.77 -7.38 10.67
C GLY A 97 -13.65 -7.72 9.47
N ASN A 98 -14.23 -8.90 9.46
CA ASN A 98 -15.12 -9.36 8.38
C ASN A 98 -16.39 -8.49 8.29
N ASP A 99 -16.96 -8.13 9.44
CA ASP A 99 -18.25 -7.43 9.53
C ASP A 99 -18.19 -6.10 10.26
N PHE A 100 -17.00 -5.60 10.60
CA PHE A 100 -16.83 -4.37 11.35
C PHE A 100 -15.52 -3.66 11.04
N ILE A 101 -15.53 -2.33 11.23
CA ILE A 101 -14.31 -1.52 11.41
C ILE A 101 -14.37 -0.92 12.81
N ILE A 102 -13.31 -1.09 13.58
CA ILE A 102 -13.11 -0.40 14.85
C ILE A 102 -11.95 0.57 14.68
N GLN A 103 -12.18 1.82 15.02
CA GLN A 103 -11.15 2.82 15.12
C GLN A 103 -11.04 3.30 16.56
N SER A 104 -9.88 3.09 17.18
CA SER A 104 -9.55 3.64 18.50
C SER A 104 -8.73 4.90 18.33
N ARG A 105 -9.02 5.93 19.13
CA ARG A 105 -8.30 7.21 19.16
C ARG A 105 -7.36 7.27 20.37
N PRO A 106 -6.40 8.23 20.38
CA PRO A 106 -5.46 8.38 21.50
C PRO A 106 -6.13 8.62 22.85
N ASP A 107 -7.34 9.20 22.85
CA ASP A 107 -8.14 9.46 24.06
C ASP A 107 -8.93 8.22 24.54
N GLY A 108 -8.69 7.04 23.95
CA GLY A 108 -9.36 5.79 24.28
C GLY A 108 -10.78 5.64 23.71
N ARG A 109 -11.33 6.67 23.05
CA ARG A 109 -12.62 6.56 22.37
C ARG A 109 -12.52 5.62 21.20
N LYS A 110 -13.51 4.72 21.10
CA LYS A 110 -13.67 3.79 19.97
C LYS A 110 -14.86 4.20 19.13
N SER A 111 -14.68 4.14 17.81
CA SER A 111 -15.77 4.24 16.84
C SER A 111 -15.90 2.88 16.18
N VAL A 112 -17.10 2.32 16.20
CA VAL A 112 -17.41 1.03 15.57
C VAL A 112 -18.35 1.28 14.41
N LEU A 113 -17.97 0.80 13.25
CA LEU A 113 -18.78 0.82 12.04
C LEU A 113 -19.05 -0.63 11.64
N GLY A 114 -20.33 -1.04 11.71
CA GLY A 114 -20.76 -2.39 11.32
C GLY A 114 -21.09 -2.49 9.84
N ALA A 115 -21.02 -3.71 9.31
CA ALA A 115 -21.37 -4.02 7.92
C ALA A 115 -22.88 -3.94 7.65
N GLN A 116 -23.74 -4.18 8.67
CA GLN A 116 -25.18 -4.28 8.49
C GLN A 116 -25.78 -3.00 7.90
N GLY A 117 -26.27 -3.12 6.65
CA GLY A 117 -26.92 -2.01 5.94
C GLY A 117 -25.99 -0.88 5.47
N ASN A 118 -24.68 -1.06 5.58
CA ASN A 118 -23.71 -0.05 5.18
C ASN A 118 -22.97 -0.46 3.91
N GLU A 119 -23.53 -0.08 2.76
CA GLU A 119 -22.92 -0.38 1.46
C GLU A 119 -21.52 0.20 1.30
N THR A 120 -21.28 1.42 1.80
CA THR A 120 -19.96 2.05 1.77
C THR A 120 -18.93 1.23 2.55
N PHE A 121 -19.31 0.70 3.73
CA PHE A 121 -18.46 -0.20 4.49
C PHE A 121 -18.08 -1.43 3.65
N THR A 122 -19.08 -2.13 3.09
CA THR A 122 -18.88 -3.36 2.32
C THR A 122 -17.93 -3.12 1.14
N GLN A 123 -18.09 -2.01 0.44
CA GLN A 123 -17.23 -1.68 -0.70
C GLN A 123 -15.80 -1.32 -0.26
N LEU A 124 -15.62 -0.51 0.78
CA LEU A 124 -14.28 -0.13 1.26
C LEU A 124 -13.53 -1.33 1.86
N SER A 125 -14.21 -2.15 2.67
CA SER A 125 -13.59 -3.36 3.24
C SER A 125 -13.22 -4.37 2.15
N GLY A 126 -14.07 -4.54 1.13
CA GLY A 126 -13.79 -5.37 -0.04
C GLY A 126 -12.54 -4.91 -0.81
N VAL A 127 -12.40 -3.61 -1.01
CA VAL A 127 -11.21 -3.02 -1.66
C VAL A 127 -9.95 -3.28 -0.84
N ILE A 128 -9.96 -2.99 0.46
CA ILE A 128 -8.81 -3.20 1.33
C ILE A 128 -8.43 -4.69 1.35
N SER A 129 -9.42 -5.56 1.54
CA SER A 129 -9.20 -7.02 1.53
C SER A 129 -8.63 -7.50 0.19
N SER A 130 -9.10 -6.98 -0.95
CA SER A 130 -8.59 -7.40 -2.27
C SER A 130 -7.12 -7.04 -2.46
N ILE A 131 -6.67 -5.89 -1.93
CA ILE A 131 -5.28 -5.45 -2.02
C ILE A 131 -4.36 -6.39 -1.24
N PHE A 132 -4.76 -6.78 -0.03
CA PHE A 132 -3.89 -7.51 0.89
C PHE A 132 -4.06 -9.04 0.85
N SER A 133 -5.14 -9.56 0.26
CA SER A 133 -5.40 -11.01 0.20
C SER A 133 -4.48 -11.77 -0.76
N GLY A 134 -3.82 -11.09 -1.69
CA GLY A 134 -3.09 -11.74 -2.78
C GLY A 134 -3.97 -12.53 -3.75
N GLN A 135 -5.31 -12.40 -3.64
CA GLN A 135 -6.26 -13.09 -4.51
C GLN A 135 -6.47 -12.27 -5.79
N SER A 136 -5.85 -12.69 -6.88
CA SER A 136 -5.91 -11.99 -8.18
C SER A 136 -7.35 -11.75 -8.65
N GLN A 137 -8.25 -12.72 -8.42
CA GLN A 137 -9.66 -12.60 -8.80
C GLN A 137 -10.35 -11.42 -8.11
N ARG A 138 -10.15 -11.25 -6.80
CA ARG A 138 -10.72 -10.12 -6.04
C ARG A 138 -10.17 -8.78 -6.49
N LEU A 139 -8.89 -8.72 -6.87
CA LEU A 139 -8.32 -7.50 -7.46
C LEU A 139 -9.01 -7.15 -8.77
N LEU A 140 -9.22 -8.13 -9.66
CA LEU A 140 -9.88 -7.93 -10.95
C LEU A 140 -11.37 -7.55 -10.82
N GLU A 141 -12.04 -8.02 -9.80
CA GLU A 141 -13.44 -7.65 -9.49
C GLU A 141 -13.56 -6.18 -9.07
N ASN A 142 -12.63 -5.70 -8.23
CA ASN A 142 -12.67 -4.36 -7.66
C ASN A 142 -11.96 -3.30 -8.51
N PHE A 143 -10.99 -3.70 -9.36
CA PHE A 143 -10.15 -2.78 -10.11
C PHE A 143 -9.98 -3.18 -11.57
N GLU A 144 -9.76 -2.18 -12.41
CA GLU A 144 -9.02 -2.35 -13.65
C GLU A 144 -7.53 -2.40 -13.29
N VAL A 145 -6.86 -3.50 -13.67
CA VAL A 145 -5.50 -3.80 -13.23
C VAL A 145 -4.51 -3.62 -14.38
N TYR A 146 -3.41 -2.96 -14.06
CA TYR A 146 -2.23 -2.77 -14.89
C TYR A 146 -1.05 -3.46 -14.20
N PHE A 147 -0.18 -4.10 -14.99
CA PHE A 147 0.92 -4.88 -14.41
C PHE A 147 2.18 -4.78 -15.24
N LEU A 148 3.30 -4.54 -14.55
CA LEU A 148 4.62 -4.45 -15.14
C LEU A 148 5.63 -5.17 -14.25
N GLY A 149 6.51 -5.97 -14.82
CA GLY A 149 7.62 -6.61 -14.13
C GLY A 149 7.55 -8.12 -14.11
N SER A 150 8.16 -8.71 -13.09
CA SER A 150 8.30 -10.15 -12.85
C SER A 150 7.64 -10.55 -11.53
N VAL A 151 7.64 -11.85 -11.21
CA VAL A 151 7.12 -12.36 -9.92
C VAL A 151 7.90 -11.83 -8.73
N SER A 152 9.20 -11.56 -8.90
CA SER A 152 10.09 -11.10 -7.83
C SER A 152 10.37 -9.60 -7.81
N ASN A 153 9.83 -8.87 -8.79
CA ASN A 153 9.92 -7.39 -8.83
C ASN A 153 8.81 -6.87 -9.74
N TRP A 154 7.71 -6.47 -9.15
CA TRP A 154 6.51 -6.07 -9.85
C TRP A 154 6.01 -4.69 -9.43
N ASN A 155 5.32 -4.06 -10.38
CA ASN A 155 4.53 -2.86 -10.19
C ASN A 155 3.11 -3.13 -10.69
N MET A 156 2.12 -2.70 -9.91
CA MET A 156 0.70 -2.77 -10.25
C MET A 156 0.09 -1.38 -10.24
N GLY A 157 -0.74 -1.09 -11.22
CA GLY A 157 -1.64 0.05 -11.26
C GLY A 157 -3.08 -0.44 -11.11
N LEU A 158 -3.86 0.24 -10.27
CA LEU A 158 -5.24 -0.14 -9.98
C LEU A 158 -6.14 1.08 -10.16
N LEU A 159 -7.16 0.96 -11.03
CA LEU A 159 -8.22 1.96 -11.17
C LEU A 159 -9.51 1.38 -10.58
N PRO A 160 -10.16 2.06 -9.60
CA PRO A 160 -11.37 1.55 -8.97
C PRO A 160 -12.51 1.37 -9.98
N ARG A 161 -13.20 0.21 -9.93
CA ARG A 161 -14.42 -0.03 -10.73
C ARG A 161 -15.67 0.53 -10.06
N SER A 162 -15.70 0.52 -8.71
CA SER A 162 -16.80 1.10 -7.95
C SER A 162 -16.81 2.62 -8.03
N SER A 163 -17.92 3.23 -8.41
CA SER A 163 -18.11 4.68 -8.44
C SER A 163 -17.99 5.31 -7.05
N VAL A 164 -18.38 4.58 -5.99
CA VAL A 164 -18.24 5.03 -4.60
C VAL A 164 -16.75 5.16 -4.25
N VAL A 165 -15.94 4.14 -4.54
CA VAL A 165 -14.49 4.19 -4.30
C VAL A 165 -13.82 5.23 -5.19
N ALA A 166 -14.19 5.30 -6.48
CA ALA A 166 -13.67 6.26 -7.44
C ALA A 166 -14.00 7.73 -7.07
N SER A 167 -15.02 7.99 -6.24
CA SER A 167 -15.30 9.34 -5.77
C SER A 167 -14.26 9.88 -4.79
N PHE A 168 -13.47 9.01 -4.15
CA PHE A 168 -12.39 9.37 -3.21
C PHE A 168 -11.01 9.06 -3.77
N VAL A 169 -10.86 7.90 -4.43
CA VAL A 169 -9.58 7.38 -4.93
C VAL A 169 -9.54 7.47 -6.44
N MET A 170 -8.60 8.23 -6.99
CA MET A 170 -8.37 8.33 -8.43
C MET A 170 -7.69 7.07 -8.96
N LYS A 171 -6.59 6.67 -8.34
CA LYS A 171 -5.81 5.49 -8.70
C LYS A 171 -4.94 5.03 -7.54
N ILE A 172 -4.50 3.78 -7.59
CA ILE A 172 -3.53 3.21 -6.64
C ILE A 172 -2.36 2.65 -7.44
N THR A 173 -1.13 2.84 -6.96
CA THR A 173 0.02 2.07 -7.44
C THR A 173 0.59 1.25 -6.31
N MET A 174 1.03 0.05 -6.64
CA MET A 174 1.66 -0.87 -5.70
C MET A 174 2.95 -1.41 -6.29
N SER A 175 3.91 -1.70 -5.45
CA SER A 175 5.12 -2.40 -5.86
C SER A 175 5.55 -3.40 -4.79
N GLY A 176 6.25 -4.44 -5.23
CA GLY A 176 6.71 -5.47 -4.32
C GLY A 176 7.54 -6.56 -4.99
N ASP A 177 7.78 -7.57 -4.20
CA ASP A 177 8.47 -8.82 -4.57
C ASP A 177 7.65 -10.03 -4.07
N SER A 178 8.14 -10.78 -3.11
CA SER A 178 7.38 -11.78 -2.35
C SER A 178 6.42 -11.16 -1.31
N ALA A 179 6.50 -9.83 -1.12
CA ALA A 179 5.63 -9.05 -0.26
C ALA A 179 5.32 -7.69 -0.90
N ILE A 180 4.25 -7.05 -0.48
CA ILE A 180 3.95 -5.67 -0.84
C ILE A 180 4.98 -4.78 -0.13
N ARG A 181 5.71 -3.95 -0.89
CA ARG A 181 6.73 -3.03 -0.37
C ARG A 181 6.24 -1.59 -0.31
N SER A 182 5.43 -1.19 -1.28
CA SER A 182 4.89 0.16 -1.33
C SER A 182 3.47 0.15 -1.87
N ILE A 183 2.64 1.04 -1.32
CA ILE A 183 1.30 1.36 -1.82
C ILE A 183 1.20 2.87 -1.89
N ARG A 184 0.78 3.41 -3.05
CA ARG A 184 0.50 4.84 -3.19
C ARG A 184 -0.94 5.02 -3.64
N ILE A 185 -1.68 5.79 -2.88
CA ILE A 185 -3.09 6.12 -3.13
C ILE A 185 -3.15 7.58 -3.57
N PHE A 186 -3.69 7.82 -4.75
CA PHE A 186 -3.92 9.15 -5.29
C PHE A 186 -5.40 9.50 -5.08
N GLU A 187 -5.66 10.48 -4.24
CA GLU A 187 -7.02 10.91 -3.92
C GLU A 187 -7.54 11.94 -4.92
N GLN A 188 -8.87 12.04 -5.05
CA GLN A 188 -9.52 12.97 -5.97
C GLN A 188 -9.28 14.45 -5.61
N ASN A 189 -9.00 14.75 -4.35
CA ASN A 189 -8.66 16.11 -3.86
C ASN A 189 -7.21 16.53 -4.17
N GLY A 190 -6.42 15.64 -4.81
CA GLY A 190 -5.01 15.84 -5.13
C GLY A 190 -4.03 15.40 -4.02
N ASP A 191 -4.53 14.92 -2.88
CA ASP A 191 -3.66 14.34 -1.85
C ASP A 191 -3.06 13.01 -2.32
N VAL A 192 -1.89 12.68 -1.79
CA VAL A 192 -1.23 11.39 -2.06
C VAL A 192 -0.83 10.75 -0.74
N ILE A 193 -1.26 9.51 -0.54
CA ILE A 193 -0.84 8.71 0.60
C ILE A 193 0.13 7.65 0.10
N THR A 194 1.32 7.62 0.68
CA THR A 194 2.33 6.60 0.40
C THR A 194 2.57 5.77 1.64
N TYR A 195 2.38 4.46 1.53
CA TYR A 195 2.80 3.48 2.54
C TYR A 195 4.06 2.79 2.08
N THR A 196 5.06 2.74 2.94
CA THR A 196 6.24 1.88 2.81
C THR A 196 6.14 0.78 3.85
N LEU A 197 6.11 -0.47 3.40
CA LEU A 197 5.96 -1.65 4.25
C LEU A 197 7.30 -2.38 4.39
N SER A 198 7.67 -2.74 5.61
CA SER A 198 8.98 -3.32 5.91
C SER A 198 8.90 -4.33 7.06
N ASN A 199 10.03 -5.01 7.32
CA ASN A 199 10.16 -5.95 8.43
C ASN A 199 9.06 -7.03 8.45
N HIS A 200 8.72 -7.56 7.27
CA HIS A 200 7.70 -8.59 7.15
C HIS A 200 8.10 -9.85 7.90
N SER A 201 7.13 -10.42 8.61
CA SER A 201 7.24 -11.73 9.26
C SER A 201 5.94 -12.52 9.00
N TYR A 202 6.06 -13.84 8.99
CA TYR A 202 5.01 -14.75 8.54
C TYR A 202 4.76 -15.84 9.60
N PRO A 203 4.16 -15.49 10.74
CA PRO A 203 3.88 -16.47 11.79
C PRO A 203 2.78 -17.44 11.37
N VAL A 204 2.82 -18.65 11.92
CA VAL A 204 1.78 -19.67 11.66
C VAL A 204 0.49 -19.42 12.42
N ALA A 205 0.52 -18.62 13.52
CA ALA A 205 -0.64 -18.26 14.33
C ALA A 205 -0.46 -16.85 14.93
N LEU A 206 -1.58 -16.21 15.25
CA LEU A 206 -1.61 -15.01 16.09
C LEU A 206 -1.41 -15.45 17.55
N ASN A 207 -0.78 -14.60 18.36
CA ASN A 207 -0.82 -14.77 19.82
C ASN A 207 -2.17 -14.32 20.37
N ASP A 208 -2.44 -14.61 21.66
CA ASP A 208 -3.72 -14.31 22.31
C ASP A 208 -4.09 -12.82 22.28
N HIS A 209 -3.10 -11.93 22.46
CA HIS A 209 -3.31 -10.49 22.39
C HIS A 209 -3.70 -10.03 20.98
N GLU A 210 -3.05 -10.57 19.97
CA GLU A 210 -3.33 -10.23 18.56
C GLU A 210 -4.67 -10.81 18.10
N ALA A 211 -4.99 -12.03 18.52
CA ALA A 211 -6.28 -12.65 18.24
C ALA A 211 -7.45 -11.87 18.86
N ALA A 212 -7.23 -11.26 20.04
CA ALA A 212 -8.23 -10.45 20.72
C ALA A 212 -8.65 -9.21 19.93
N PHE A 213 -7.80 -8.68 19.01
CA PHE A 213 -8.20 -7.58 18.13
C PHE A 213 -9.40 -7.93 17.23
N PHE A 214 -9.51 -9.19 16.81
CA PHE A 214 -10.55 -9.66 15.90
C PHE A 214 -11.78 -10.20 16.63
N SER A 215 -11.74 -10.29 17.95
CA SER A 215 -12.90 -10.63 18.76
C SER A 215 -13.75 -9.38 18.96
N ILE A 216 -15.02 -9.45 18.56
CA ILE A 216 -15.98 -8.36 18.81
C ILE A 216 -16.21 -8.28 20.32
N PRO A 217 -16.18 -7.08 20.94
CA PRO A 217 -16.54 -6.92 22.34
C PRO A 217 -18.01 -7.18 22.60
#